data_d560e03cce9bb45f969aeedb5e85a865
#
_entry.id   d560e03cce9bb45f969aeedb5e85a865
#
_cell.length_a   1.000
_cell.length_b   1.000
_cell.length_c   1.000
_cell.angle_alpha   90.00
_cell.angle_beta   90.00
_cell.angle_gamma   90.00
#
_symmetry.space_group_name_H-M   'P 1'
#
loop_
_entity.id
_entity.type
_entity.pdbx_description
1 polymer ?
#
loop_
_entity_poly.entity_id
_entity_poly.type
_entity_poly.pdbx_seq_one_letter_code
_entity_poly.pdbx_strand_id
1 'polypeptide(L)' 'MCVIVTKEINQKMPSKETLKQCFLANPDGCGFMYNYENEVYIEKGFMTFESFYARLKELDEQIGLKKRAVVF' A
#
# COMPACT_ATOMS: atom_id res chain seq x y z
N MET A 1 9.27 -7.58 -13.36
CA MET A 1 8.61 -8.59 -12.52
C MET A 1 7.57 -7.91 -11.64
N CYS A 2 6.37 -8.44 -11.57
CA CYS A 2 5.33 -7.89 -10.73
C CYS A 2 5.32 -8.53 -9.36
N VAL A 3 5.20 -7.71 -8.33
CA VAL A 3 5.10 -8.18 -6.93
C VAL A 3 3.75 -7.72 -6.39
N ILE A 4 2.98 -8.66 -5.85
CA ILE A 4 1.69 -8.38 -5.25
C ILE A 4 1.74 -8.81 -3.79
N VAL A 5 1.39 -7.87 -2.89
CA VAL A 5 1.35 -8.12 -1.45
C VAL A 5 -0.05 -7.84 -0.97
N THR A 6 -0.65 -8.80 -0.26
CA THR A 6 -1.98 -8.64 0.31
C THR A 6 -1.89 -8.55 1.82
N LYS A 7 -2.70 -7.68 2.39
CA LYS A 7 -2.85 -7.54 3.84
C LYS A 7 -4.32 -7.68 4.17
N GLU A 8 -4.66 -8.66 4.97
CA GLU A 8 -6.04 -8.91 5.37
C GLU A 8 -6.49 -7.96 6.47
N ILE A 9 -7.81 -7.92 6.68
CA ILE A 9 -8.43 -7.11 7.73
C ILE A 9 -7.83 -7.51 9.09
N ASN A 10 -7.51 -6.49 9.90
CA ASN A 10 -6.94 -6.65 11.24
C ASN A 10 -5.54 -7.28 11.27
N GLN A 11 -4.92 -7.45 10.12
CA GLN A 11 -3.53 -7.87 10.06
C GLN A 11 -2.61 -6.65 10.07
N LYS A 12 -1.41 -6.85 10.59
CA LYS A 12 -0.41 -5.80 10.67
C LYS A 12 0.06 -5.41 9.26
N MET A 13 0.26 -4.11 9.05
CA MET A 13 0.81 -3.62 7.80
C MET A 13 2.22 -4.16 7.57
N PRO A 14 2.60 -4.45 6.32
CA PRO A 14 3.99 -4.78 6.04
C PRO A 14 4.92 -3.67 6.50
N SER A 15 6.12 -4.02 6.92
CA SER A 15 7.08 -3.03 7.36
C SER A 15 7.53 -2.15 6.20
N LYS A 16 8.03 -0.96 6.53
CA LYS A 16 8.60 -0.06 5.53
C LYS A 16 9.69 -0.78 4.73
N GLU A 17 10.52 -1.56 5.40
CA GLU A 17 11.61 -2.29 4.77
C GLU A 17 11.08 -3.30 3.75
N THR A 18 10.05 -4.05 4.12
CA THR A 18 9.42 -5.02 3.21
C THR A 18 8.85 -4.32 1.98
N LEU A 19 8.13 -3.22 2.17
CA LEU A 19 7.55 -2.46 1.06
C LEU A 19 8.63 -1.88 0.15
N LYS A 20 9.72 -1.41 0.74
CA LYS A 20 10.84 -0.88 -0.03
C LYS A 20 11.50 -1.96 -0.87
N GLN A 21 11.67 -3.17 -0.32
CA GLN A 21 12.22 -4.29 -1.07
C GLN A 21 11.34 -4.64 -2.27
N CYS A 22 10.03 -4.65 -2.07
CA CYS A 22 9.09 -4.92 -3.16
C CYS A 22 9.17 -3.85 -4.25
N PHE A 23 9.28 -2.59 -3.87
CA PHE A 23 9.43 -1.50 -4.83
C PHE A 23 10.73 -1.63 -5.63
N LEU A 24 11.83 -1.95 -4.97
CA LEU A 24 13.12 -2.11 -5.65
C LEU A 24 13.10 -3.30 -6.62
N ALA A 25 12.32 -4.33 -6.32
CA ALA A 25 12.17 -5.47 -7.22
C ALA A 25 11.32 -5.14 -8.44
N ASN A 26 10.50 -4.09 -8.36
CA ASN A 26 9.63 -3.67 -9.46
C ASN A 26 9.60 -2.14 -9.55
N PRO A 27 10.68 -1.52 -10.05
CA PRO A 27 10.83 -0.05 -10.00
C PRO A 27 10.01 0.72 -11.03
N ASP A 28 9.20 0.04 -11.83
CA ASP A 28 8.39 0.68 -12.88
C ASP A 28 7.23 1.51 -12.31
N GLY A 29 7.09 1.52 -11.01
CA GLY A 29 6.02 2.22 -10.32
C GLY A 29 5.24 1.28 -9.44
N CYS A 30 4.41 1.83 -8.58
CA CYS A 30 3.59 1.03 -7.69
C CYS A 30 2.27 1.71 -7.39
N GLY A 31 1.40 0.97 -6.73
CA GLY A 31 0.13 1.47 -6.29
C GLY A 31 -0.46 0.52 -5.25
N PHE A 32 -1.62 0.87 -4.77
CA PHE A 32 -2.33 0.02 -3.82
C PHE A 32 -3.82 0.25 -3.92
N MET A 33 -4.59 -0.70 -3.41
CA MET A 33 -6.04 -0.57 -3.30
C MET A 33 -6.47 -0.98 -1.89
N TYR A 34 -7.55 -0.39 -1.45
CA TYR A 34 -8.08 -0.64 -0.11
C TYR A 34 -9.60 -0.45 -0.12
N ASN A 35 -10.27 -1.02 0.87
CA ASN A 35 -11.70 -0.81 1.01
C ASN A 35 -11.99 0.20 2.13
N TYR A 36 -12.99 1.03 1.92
CA TYR A 36 -13.45 2.00 2.91
C TYR A 36 -14.92 2.33 2.64
N GLU A 37 -15.74 2.24 3.68
CA GLU A 37 -17.18 2.53 3.60
C GLU A 37 -17.88 1.83 2.43
N ASN A 38 -17.63 0.52 2.29
CA ASN A 38 -18.23 -0.35 1.28
C ASN A 38 -17.83 -0.03 -0.15
N GLU A 39 -16.75 0.70 -0.34
CA GLU A 39 -16.19 0.98 -1.67
C GLU A 39 -14.73 0.59 -1.73
N VAL A 40 -14.25 0.34 -2.94
CA VAL A 40 -12.83 0.05 -3.18
C VAL A 40 -12.20 1.27 -3.81
N TYR A 41 -11.10 1.71 -3.23
CA TYR A 41 -10.32 2.83 -3.74
C TYR A 41 -8.99 2.34 -4.26
N ILE A 42 -8.56 2.90 -5.37
CA ILE A 42 -7.30 2.55 -6.01
C ILE A 42 -6.44 3.80 -6.11
N GLU A 43 -5.20 3.70 -5.66
CA GLU A 43 -4.21 4.76 -5.82
C GLU A 43 -3.01 4.17 -6.53
N LYS A 44 -2.61 4.77 -7.63
CA LYS A 44 -1.55 4.23 -8.49
C LYS A 44 -0.74 5.36 -9.10
N GLY A 45 0.31 4.97 -9.80
CA GLY A 45 1.15 5.94 -10.48
C GLY A 45 2.26 6.51 -9.62
N PHE A 46 2.56 5.88 -8.49
CA PHE A 46 3.70 6.31 -7.67
C PHE A 46 4.99 5.85 -8.32
N MET A 47 5.83 6.81 -8.70
CA MET A 47 7.09 6.52 -9.40
C MET A 47 8.29 6.50 -8.46
N THR A 48 8.13 6.94 -7.20
CA THR A 48 9.17 6.86 -6.19
C THR A 48 8.63 6.18 -4.95
N PHE A 49 9.50 5.48 -4.23
CA PHE A 49 9.09 4.85 -2.97
C PHE A 49 8.65 5.90 -1.95
N GLU A 50 9.33 7.02 -1.92
CA GLU A 50 9.04 8.10 -0.97
C GLU A 50 7.62 8.63 -1.14
N SER A 51 7.18 8.88 -2.37
CA SER A 51 5.82 9.38 -2.62
C SER A 51 4.77 8.33 -2.28
N PHE A 52 5.03 7.08 -2.60
CA PHE A 52 4.15 5.97 -2.27
C PHE A 52 4.00 5.81 -0.76
N TYR A 53 5.12 5.76 -0.05
CA TYR A 53 5.09 5.54 1.39
C TYR A 53 4.49 6.73 2.15
N ALA A 54 4.77 7.94 1.69
CA ALA A 54 4.19 9.15 2.30
C ALA A 54 2.66 9.13 2.20
N ARG A 55 2.14 8.75 1.02
CA ARG A 55 0.68 8.65 0.85
C ARG A 55 0.09 7.54 1.69
N LEU A 56 0.77 6.41 1.76
CA LEU A 56 0.32 5.27 2.56
C LEU A 56 0.23 5.66 4.05
N LYS A 57 1.24 6.35 4.56
CA LYS A 57 1.25 6.80 5.95
C LYS A 57 0.16 7.83 6.23
N GLU A 58 -0.03 8.78 5.32
CA GLU A 58 -1.09 9.78 5.44
C GLU A 58 -2.46 9.10 5.52
N LEU A 59 -2.70 8.16 4.63
CA LEU A 59 -3.98 7.45 4.58
C LEU A 59 -4.18 6.61 5.86
N ASP A 60 -3.13 5.97 6.34
CA ASP A 60 -3.19 5.18 7.58
C ASP A 60 -3.59 6.06 8.76
N GLU A 61 -3.07 7.29 8.82
CA GLU A 61 -3.44 8.24 9.87
C GLU A 61 -4.90 8.69 9.75
N GLN A 62 -5.41 8.78 8.52
CA GLN A 62 -6.78 9.24 8.27
C GLN A 62 -7.84 8.18 8.53
N ILE A 63 -7.61 6.94 8.08
CA ILE A 63 -8.66 5.92 8.11
C ILE A 63 -8.27 4.63 8.84
N GLY A 64 -7.00 4.46 9.22
CA GLY A 64 -6.55 3.26 9.92
C GLY A 64 -6.50 2.03 9.02
N LEU A 65 -5.40 1.84 8.30
CA LEU A 65 -5.28 0.74 7.34
C LEU A 65 -5.19 -0.64 7.98
N LYS A 66 -4.84 -0.74 9.27
CA LYS A 66 -4.82 -2.03 9.95
C LYS A 66 -6.18 -2.72 9.88
N LYS A 67 -7.25 -1.95 9.99
CA LYS A 67 -8.62 -2.45 10.01
C LYS A 67 -9.16 -2.75 8.62
N ARG A 68 -8.37 -2.55 7.58
CA ARG A 68 -8.80 -2.65 6.20
C ARG A 68 -8.03 -3.74 5.47
N ALA A 69 -8.65 -4.29 4.43
CA ALA A 69 -7.91 -5.11 3.48
C ALA A 69 -7.16 -4.19 2.52
N VAL A 70 -5.89 -4.47 2.28
CA VAL A 70 -5.05 -3.66 1.40
C VAL A 70 -4.29 -4.58 0.45
N VAL A 71 -4.24 -4.20 -0.81
CA VAL A 71 -3.47 -4.91 -1.83
C VAL A 71 -2.48 -3.93 -2.44
N PHE A 72 -1.20 -4.30 -2.42
CA PHE A 72 -0.12 -3.49 -2.99
C PHE A 72 0.32 -4.00 -4.34
#